data_7c0e01e12b1613e7a9fca406d53352c5
#
_entry.id   7c0e01e12b1613e7a9fca406d53352c5
#
_cell.length_a   1.000
_cell.length_b   1.000
_cell.length_c   1.000
_cell.angle_alpha   90.00
_cell.angle_beta   90.00
_cell.angle_gamma   90.00
#
_symmetry.space_group_name_H-M   'P 1'
#
loop_
_entity.id
_entity.type
_entity.pdbx_description
1 polymer ?
#
loop_
_entity_poly.entity_id
_entity_poly.type
_entity_poly.pdbx_seq_one_letter_code
_entity_poly.pdbx_strand_id
1 'polypeptide(L)'
;ARKISATFSSVGIPSFFCDPAQAIHGDMGQIEKKDILVIFSYSGNTSELNNMLKYANRYRIKIIGVASKPDSVLLKASDVKIILPKVKESDATGMVPTSSTAITMLLGDCLATTVMYQKKFSKEKFKIFHPGGNIGNSLLLAKDIMVEGKRMPVIAFNRGFKEALKIMNKKKLGIVVILKNKFIKGLVTDGDLRRELKNFAKNDKLNKFMTKSPLIVNENMPASKALAIMNEKKITSLLVVSDKDYKKPNKILKGIIHIHFLLQRGI
;
A
#
# COMPACT_ATOMS: atom_id res chain seq x y z
N ALA A 1 19.04 -13.48 -8.73
CA ALA A 1 18.88 -12.18 -9.40
C ALA A 1 17.42 -11.76 -9.57
N ARG A 2 16.52 -12.60 -10.12
CA ARG A 2 15.12 -12.27 -10.43
C ARG A 2 14.33 -11.77 -9.18
N LYS A 3 14.44 -12.45 -8.04
CA LYS A 3 13.84 -12.01 -6.76
C LYS A 3 14.41 -10.65 -6.29
N ILE A 4 15.70 -10.46 -6.42
CA ILE A 4 16.37 -9.20 -6.01
C ILE A 4 15.86 -8.02 -6.85
N SER A 5 15.78 -8.20 -8.17
CA SER A 5 15.19 -7.22 -9.08
C SER A 5 13.75 -6.86 -8.68
N ALA A 6 12.91 -7.85 -8.38
CA ALA A 6 11.55 -7.62 -7.90
C ALA A 6 11.52 -6.82 -6.59
N THR A 7 12.44 -7.12 -5.65
CA THR A 7 12.56 -6.36 -4.39
C THR A 7 12.93 -4.89 -4.66
N PHE A 8 13.89 -4.61 -5.53
CA PHE A 8 14.24 -3.24 -5.91
C PHE A 8 13.05 -2.49 -6.51
N SER A 9 12.35 -3.12 -7.47
CA SER A 9 11.16 -2.53 -8.08
C SER A 9 10.07 -2.23 -7.05
N SER A 10 9.85 -3.14 -6.10
CA SER A 10 8.83 -3.00 -5.06
C SER A 10 9.08 -1.84 -4.10
N VAL A 11 10.32 -1.38 -3.98
CA VAL A 11 10.71 -0.21 -3.18
C VAL A 11 10.98 1.04 -4.03
N GLY A 12 10.49 1.04 -5.27
CA GLY A 12 10.52 2.21 -6.15
C GLY A 12 11.87 2.47 -6.82
N ILE A 13 12.69 1.44 -6.97
CA ILE A 13 13.93 1.50 -7.71
C ILE A 13 13.73 0.72 -9.01
N PRO A 14 13.67 1.38 -10.18
CA PRO A 14 13.54 0.67 -11.45
C PRO A 14 14.61 -0.41 -11.59
N SER A 15 14.17 -1.63 -11.79
CA SER A 15 15.06 -2.78 -11.92
C SER A 15 14.40 -3.87 -12.73
N PHE A 16 15.16 -4.52 -13.59
CA PHE A 16 14.74 -5.70 -14.34
C PHE A 16 15.79 -6.81 -14.28
N PHE A 17 15.35 -8.01 -14.48
CA PHE A 17 16.21 -9.19 -14.55
C PHE A 17 16.64 -9.43 -16.00
N CYS A 18 17.94 -9.51 -16.22
CA CYS A 18 18.52 -9.92 -17.49
C CYS A 18 19.21 -11.28 -17.33
N ASP A 19 18.78 -12.26 -18.11
CA ASP A 19 19.40 -13.59 -18.12
C ASP A 19 20.61 -13.56 -19.06
N PRO A 20 21.83 -13.88 -18.59
CA PRO A 20 23.02 -13.79 -19.40
C PRO A 20 23.01 -14.74 -20.61
N ALA A 21 22.31 -15.87 -20.53
CA ALA A 21 22.17 -16.79 -21.66
C ALA A 21 21.21 -16.27 -22.74
N GLN A 22 20.16 -15.54 -22.33
CA GLN A 22 19.22 -14.91 -23.27
C GLN A 22 19.74 -13.56 -23.79
N ALA A 23 20.57 -12.88 -23.02
CA ALA A 23 21.08 -11.55 -23.35
C ALA A 23 21.79 -11.49 -24.72
N ILE A 24 22.48 -12.56 -25.11
CA ILE A 24 23.16 -12.65 -26.42
C ILE A 24 22.20 -12.69 -27.62
N HIS A 25 20.92 -12.92 -27.40
CA HIS A 25 19.88 -12.95 -28.42
C HIS A 25 19.08 -11.65 -28.53
N GLY A 26 19.60 -10.57 -27.95
CA GLY A 26 19.01 -9.22 -28.10
C GLY A 26 18.65 -8.50 -26.80
N ASP A 27 18.48 -9.21 -25.68
CA ASP A 27 18.05 -8.61 -24.41
C ASP A 27 19.06 -7.60 -23.83
N MET A 28 20.32 -7.61 -24.28
CA MET A 28 21.30 -6.56 -23.95
C MET A 28 20.82 -5.16 -24.43
N GLY A 29 19.94 -5.10 -25.42
CA GLY A 29 19.34 -3.84 -25.88
C GLY A 29 18.46 -3.14 -24.85
N GLN A 30 18.06 -3.83 -23.77
CA GLN A 30 17.32 -3.23 -22.65
C GLN A 30 18.22 -2.43 -21.70
N ILE A 31 19.57 -2.60 -21.81
CA ILE A 31 20.52 -2.01 -20.87
C ILE A 31 20.99 -0.66 -21.39
N GLU A 32 20.67 0.40 -20.68
CA GLU A 32 21.07 1.76 -21.03
C GLU A 32 22.45 2.12 -20.44
N LYS A 33 23.12 3.10 -21.06
CA LYS A 33 24.44 3.57 -20.62
C LYS A 33 24.50 4.07 -19.17
N LYS A 34 23.39 4.56 -18.64
CA LYS A 34 23.29 5.07 -17.25
C LYS A 34 22.84 4.02 -16.24
N ASP A 35 22.58 2.81 -16.70
CA ASP A 35 22.24 1.72 -15.79
C ASP A 35 23.45 1.21 -15.03
N ILE A 36 23.19 0.47 -13.97
CA ILE A 36 24.16 -0.25 -13.19
C ILE A 36 23.82 -1.74 -13.29
N LEU A 37 24.75 -2.53 -13.80
CA LEU A 37 24.62 -3.98 -13.83
C LEU A 37 25.07 -4.57 -12.49
N VAL A 38 24.16 -5.23 -11.79
CA VAL A 38 24.49 -6.03 -10.60
C VAL A 38 24.54 -7.49 -11.00
N ILE A 39 25.74 -8.06 -11.07
CA ILE A 39 25.96 -9.41 -11.57
C ILE A 39 26.30 -10.34 -10.41
N PHE A 40 25.52 -11.41 -10.27
CA PHE A 40 25.69 -12.43 -9.24
C PHE A 40 26.18 -13.73 -9.85
N SER A 41 27.36 -14.19 -9.42
CA SER A 41 27.89 -15.50 -9.74
C SER A 41 28.79 -15.98 -8.60
N TYR A 42 28.42 -17.05 -7.90
CA TYR A 42 29.16 -17.47 -6.73
C TYR A 42 30.63 -17.81 -7.07
N SER A 43 30.89 -18.54 -8.16
CA SER A 43 32.26 -18.79 -8.64
C SER A 43 32.90 -17.56 -9.28
N GLY A 44 32.10 -16.66 -9.84
CA GLY A 44 32.55 -15.51 -10.64
C GLY A 44 33.18 -15.84 -11.99
N ASN A 45 33.14 -17.12 -12.39
CA ASN A 45 33.77 -17.61 -13.63
C ASN A 45 32.78 -18.30 -14.57
N THR A 46 31.49 -17.99 -14.43
CA THR A 46 30.43 -18.52 -15.29
C THR A 46 30.60 -18.01 -16.71
N SER A 47 30.73 -18.93 -17.68
CA SER A 47 31.04 -18.63 -19.10
C SER A 47 30.03 -17.72 -19.77
N GLU A 48 28.76 -17.87 -19.43
CA GLU A 48 27.64 -17.11 -19.96
C GLU A 48 27.72 -15.59 -19.65
N LEU A 49 28.49 -15.23 -18.61
CA LEU A 49 28.69 -13.81 -18.26
C LEU A 49 29.65 -13.08 -19.21
N ASN A 50 30.52 -13.80 -19.93
CA ASN A 50 31.60 -13.20 -20.72
C ASN A 50 31.10 -12.17 -21.75
N ASN A 51 29.99 -12.46 -22.44
CA ASN A 51 29.43 -11.55 -23.43
C ASN A 51 28.83 -10.32 -22.80
N MET A 52 28.13 -10.47 -21.68
CA MET A 52 27.56 -9.37 -20.90
C MET A 52 28.65 -8.45 -20.34
N LEU A 53 29.74 -9.03 -19.82
CA LEU A 53 30.91 -8.28 -19.32
C LEU A 53 31.59 -7.49 -20.45
N LYS A 54 31.80 -8.10 -21.62
CA LYS A 54 32.35 -7.42 -22.80
C LYS A 54 31.45 -6.27 -23.25
N TYR A 55 30.14 -6.50 -23.29
CA TYR A 55 29.16 -5.48 -23.66
C TYR A 55 29.23 -4.30 -22.69
N ALA A 56 29.13 -4.56 -21.39
CA ALA A 56 29.15 -3.52 -20.37
C ALA A 56 30.44 -2.70 -20.41
N ASN A 57 31.59 -3.35 -20.53
CA ASN A 57 32.88 -2.66 -20.65
C ASN A 57 32.97 -1.82 -21.93
N ARG A 58 32.52 -2.33 -23.07
CA ARG A 58 32.53 -1.60 -24.35
C ARG A 58 31.69 -0.33 -24.27
N TYR A 59 30.51 -0.38 -23.65
CA TYR A 59 29.58 0.76 -23.54
C TYR A 59 29.75 1.56 -22.25
N ARG A 60 30.76 1.22 -21.43
CA ARG A 60 31.09 1.90 -20.16
C ARG A 60 29.90 1.88 -19.18
N ILE A 61 29.16 0.77 -19.13
CA ILE A 61 28.11 0.51 -18.18
C ILE A 61 28.73 0.04 -16.88
N LYS A 62 28.34 0.64 -15.76
CA LYS A 62 28.92 0.31 -14.45
C LYS A 62 28.52 -1.09 -13.98
N ILE A 63 29.50 -1.85 -13.47
CA ILE A 63 29.31 -3.20 -13.00
C ILE A 63 29.56 -3.29 -11.49
N ILE A 64 28.58 -3.82 -10.76
CA ILE A 64 28.73 -4.31 -9.40
C ILE A 64 28.80 -5.85 -9.48
N GLY A 65 29.97 -6.40 -9.29
CA GLY A 65 30.15 -7.86 -9.33
C GLY A 65 30.10 -8.46 -7.93
N VAL A 66 29.38 -9.57 -7.81
CA VAL A 66 29.20 -10.31 -6.57
C VAL A 66 29.68 -11.77 -6.79
N ALA A 67 30.76 -12.17 -6.11
CA ALA A 67 31.30 -13.50 -6.21
C ALA A 67 32.09 -13.90 -4.96
N SER A 68 32.41 -15.20 -4.78
CA SER A 68 33.21 -15.69 -3.65
C SER A 68 34.71 -15.72 -3.92
N LYS A 69 35.13 -15.69 -5.21
CA LYS A 69 36.54 -15.75 -5.60
C LYS A 69 37.04 -14.36 -6.00
N PRO A 70 37.97 -13.73 -5.25
CA PRO A 70 38.48 -12.38 -5.53
C PRO A 70 39.08 -12.22 -6.94
N ASP A 71 39.75 -13.25 -7.42
CA ASP A 71 40.46 -13.25 -8.71
C ASP A 71 39.59 -13.72 -9.89
N SER A 72 38.28 -13.84 -9.69
CA SER A 72 37.36 -14.29 -10.74
C SER A 72 37.25 -13.28 -11.88
N VAL A 73 36.87 -13.76 -13.06
CA VAL A 73 36.66 -12.95 -14.27
C VAL A 73 35.63 -11.84 -13.99
N LEU A 74 34.54 -12.16 -13.29
CA LEU A 74 33.51 -11.18 -12.91
C LEU A 74 34.09 -10.05 -12.08
N LEU A 75 34.78 -10.37 -10.97
CA LEU A 75 35.31 -9.33 -10.09
C LEU A 75 36.42 -8.49 -10.72
N LYS A 76 37.25 -9.10 -11.59
CA LYS A 76 38.26 -8.35 -12.36
C LYS A 76 37.64 -7.34 -13.32
N ALA A 77 36.49 -7.67 -13.91
CA ALA A 77 35.75 -6.80 -14.84
C ALA A 77 34.84 -5.77 -14.15
N SER A 78 34.69 -5.80 -12.83
CA SER A 78 33.72 -5.00 -12.09
C SER A 78 34.31 -3.69 -11.56
N ASP A 79 33.55 -2.60 -11.63
CA ASP A 79 33.86 -1.30 -11.01
C ASP A 79 33.76 -1.40 -9.47
N VAL A 80 32.75 -2.11 -8.97
CA VAL A 80 32.56 -2.38 -7.54
C VAL A 80 32.56 -3.89 -7.32
N LYS A 81 33.36 -4.34 -6.35
CA LYS A 81 33.55 -5.75 -6.04
C LYS A 81 32.97 -6.08 -4.70
N ILE A 82 32.05 -7.03 -4.65
CA ILE A 82 31.49 -7.56 -3.40
C ILE A 82 31.90 -9.02 -3.29
N ILE A 83 32.72 -9.31 -2.29
CA ILE A 83 33.26 -10.66 -2.07
C ILE A 83 32.38 -11.37 -1.05
N LEU A 84 31.72 -12.44 -1.47
CA LEU A 84 30.95 -13.32 -0.59
C LEU A 84 31.91 -14.25 0.19
N PRO A 85 31.56 -14.59 1.45
CA PRO A 85 32.30 -15.58 2.19
C PRO A 85 32.20 -16.95 1.49
N LYS A 86 33.26 -17.74 1.60
CA LYS A 86 33.22 -19.17 1.21
C LYS A 86 32.32 -19.90 2.21
N VAL A 87 31.29 -20.55 1.73
CA VAL A 87 30.39 -21.35 2.54
C VAL A 87 30.34 -22.78 2.00
N LYS A 88 30.11 -23.73 2.90
CA LYS A 88 29.81 -25.12 2.52
C LYS A 88 28.31 -25.17 2.17
N GLU A 89 28.00 -25.82 1.05
CA GLU A 89 26.61 -26.09 0.70
C GLU A 89 26.00 -27.07 1.70
N SER A 90 24.68 -26.94 1.96
CA SER A 90 24.01 -27.71 3.00
C SER A 90 23.59 -29.12 2.59
N ASP A 91 23.73 -29.46 1.30
CA ASP A 91 23.47 -30.81 0.84
C ASP A 91 24.64 -31.79 1.17
N ALA A 92 24.34 -33.08 1.17
CA ALA A 92 25.30 -34.10 1.54
C ALA A 92 26.52 -34.18 0.60
N THR A 93 26.36 -33.73 -0.64
CA THR A 93 27.43 -33.76 -1.66
C THR A 93 28.25 -32.48 -1.71
N GLY A 94 27.72 -31.39 -1.14
CA GLY A 94 28.30 -30.05 -1.21
C GLY A 94 28.28 -29.42 -2.60
N MET A 95 27.41 -29.91 -3.50
CA MET A 95 27.33 -29.46 -4.89
C MET A 95 26.09 -28.64 -5.20
N VAL A 96 24.97 -28.89 -4.51
CA VAL A 96 23.70 -28.21 -4.78
C VAL A 96 23.72 -26.81 -4.18
N PRO A 97 23.50 -25.73 -4.99
CA PRO A 97 23.50 -24.35 -4.50
C PRO A 97 22.40 -24.12 -3.47
N THR A 98 22.76 -23.98 -2.20
CA THR A 98 21.89 -23.79 -1.05
C THR A 98 22.37 -22.61 -0.21
N SER A 99 23.41 -22.80 0.59
CA SER A 99 24.01 -21.74 1.43
C SER A 99 24.50 -20.56 0.58
N SER A 100 25.15 -20.82 -0.55
CA SER A 100 25.61 -19.79 -1.48
C SER A 100 24.45 -18.97 -2.06
N THR A 101 23.32 -19.61 -2.36
CA THR A 101 22.12 -18.96 -2.83
C THR A 101 21.48 -18.09 -1.73
N ALA A 102 21.42 -18.61 -0.50
CA ALA A 102 20.86 -17.90 0.64
C ALA A 102 21.61 -16.60 0.96
N ILE A 103 22.96 -16.65 1.04
CA ILE A 103 23.78 -15.44 1.29
C ILE A 103 23.70 -14.43 0.14
N THR A 104 23.63 -14.90 -1.11
CA THR A 104 23.47 -14.02 -2.28
C THR A 104 22.12 -13.29 -2.22
N MET A 105 21.06 -14.00 -1.85
CA MET A 105 19.73 -13.44 -1.72
C MET A 105 19.65 -12.44 -0.57
N LEU A 106 20.24 -12.78 0.59
CA LEU A 106 20.34 -11.90 1.75
C LEU A 106 21.08 -10.59 1.40
N LEU A 107 22.22 -10.69 0.72
CA LEU A 107 22.97 -9.52 0.25
C LEU A 107 22.08 -8.61 -0.62
N GLY A 108 21.36 -9.20 -1.58
CA GLY A 108 20.46 -8.43 -2.46
C GLY A 108 19.37 -7.69 -1.70
N ASP A 109 18.79 -8.33 -0.68
CA ASP A 109 17.79 -7.70 0.19
C ASP A 109 18.41 -6.59 1.04
N CYS A 110 19.61 -6.79 1.57
CA CYS A 110 20.34 -5.75 2.29
C CYS A 110 20.64 -4.53 1.40
N LEU A 111 21.06 -4.76 0.15
CA LEU A 111 21.27 -3.67 -0.81
C LEU A 111 19.98 -2.89 -1.09
N ALA A 112 18.89 -3.59 -1.38
CA ALA A 112 17.61 -2.97 -1.66
C ALA A 112 17.10 -2.14 -0.47
N THR A 113 17.17 -2.68 0.75
CA THR A 113 16.73 -1.99 1.98
C THR A 113 17.64 -0.82 2.33
N THR A 114 18.94 -0.91 2.08
CA THR A 114 19.89 0.20 2.26
C THR A 114 19.57 1.36 1.33
N VAL A 115 19.33 1.10 0.05
CA VAL A 115 18.94 2.14 -0.92
C VAL A 115 17.56 2.71 -0.57
N MET A 116 16.63 1.86 -0.14
CA MET A 116 15.33 2.29 0.38
C MET A 116 15.47 3.29 1.54
N TYR A 117 16.34 3.00 2.49
CA TYR A 117 16.62 3.89 3.63
C TYR A 117 17.23 5.22 3.17
N GLN A 118 18.25 5.18 2.31
CA GLN A 118 18.90 6.38 1.77
C GLN A 118 17.94 7.28 0.98
N LYS A 119 17.01 6.68 0.22
CA LYS A 119 15.98 7.40 -0.54
C LYS A 119 14.80 7.87 0.31
N LYS A 120 14.83 7.66 1.62
CA LYS A 120 13.73 8.00 2.56
C LYS A 120 12.39 7.45 2.03
N PHE A 121 12.41 6.18 1.65
CA PHE A 121 11.22 5.51 1.12
C PHE A 121 10.21 5.30 2.25
N SER A 122 8.98 5.80 2.06
CA SER A 122 7.95 5.78 3.09
C SER A 122 6.88 4.72 2.84
N LYS A 123 6.05 4.45 3.85
CA LYS A 123 4.89 3.57 3.75
C LYS A 123 3.88 4.05 2.69
N GLU A 124 3.74 5.38 2.53
CA GLU A 124 2.88 5.98 1.52
C GLU A 124 3.38 5.67 0.10
N LYS A 125 4.70 5.77 -0.12
CA LYS A 125 5.33 5.36 -1.39
C LYS A 125 5.17 3.87 -1.64
N PHE A 126 5.31 3.03 -0.60
CA PHE A 126 5.11 1.58 -0.72
C PHE A 126 3.69 1.24 -1.20
N LYS A 127 2.68 1.94 -0.68
CA LYS A 127 1.28 1.80 -1.10
C LYS A 127 1.07 2.07 -2.59
N ILE A 128 1.80 3.04 -3.17
CA ILE A 128 1.70 3.38 -4.60
C ILE A 128 2.10 2.20 -5.48
N PHE A 129 3.14 1.46 -5.09
CA PHE A 129 3.63 0.30 -5.85
C PHE A 129 2.90 -1.00 -5.54
N HIS A 130 2.07 -1.04 -4.47
CA HIS A 130 1.33 -2.22 -4.03
C HIS A 130 -0.17 -1.92 -3.86
N PRO A 131 -0.88 -1.46 -4.91
CA PRO A 131 -2.25 -0.96 -4.76
C PRO A 131 -3.30 -2.04 -4.46
N GLY A 132 -3.02 -3.29 -4.73
CA GLY A 132 -4.01 -4.39 -4.67
C GLY A 132 -3.67 -5.56 -3.73
N GLY A 133 -2.58 -5.49 -2.96
CA GLY A 133 -2.20 -6.58 -2.04
C GLY A 133 -2.66 -6.35 -0.60
N ASN A 134 -2.67 -7.41 0.22
CA ASN A 134 -2.98 -7.32 1.67
C ASN A 134 -2.16 -6.24 2.39
N ILE A 135 -0.90 -6.06 1.99
CA ILE A 135 -0.03 -5.02 2.55
C ILE A 135 -0.51 -3.62 2.13
N GLY A 136 -0.90 -3.43 0.86
CA GLY A 136 -1.47 -2.16 0.39
C GLY A 136 -2.77 -1.82 1.12
N ASN A 137 -3.65 -2.79 1.28
CA ASN A 137 -4.93 -2.64 1.99
C ASN A 137 -4.74 -2.32 3.48
N SER A 138 -3.76 -2.94 4.15
CA SER A 138 -3.44 -2.66 5.55
C SER A 138 -2.93 -1.23 5.82
N LEU A 139 -2.44 -0.55 4.77
CA LEU A 139 -1.95 0.83 4.82
C LEU A 139 -3.03 1.88 4.46
N LEU A 140 -4.26 1.45 4.12
CA LEU A 140 -5.36 2.36 3.82
C LEU A 140 -5.79 3.13 5.08
N LEU A 141 -6.03 4.41 4.89
CA LEU A 141 -6.54 5.31 5.92
C LEU A 141 -8.03 5.61 5.66
N ALA A 142 -8.72 6.12 6.67
CA ALA A 142 -10.11 6.55 6.59
C ALA A 142 -10.38 7.46 5.39
N LYS A 143 -9.49 8.43 5.14
CA LYS A 143 -9.57 9.36 4.00
C LYS A 143 -9.49 8.71 2.62
N ASP A 144 -8.89 7.52 2.51
CA ASP A 144 -8.71 6.82 1.22
C ASP A 144 -9.96 6.06 0.77
N ILE A 145 -10.90 5.81 1.70
CA ILE A 145 -12.09 4.99 1.48
C ILE A 145 -13.42 5.67 1.82
N MET A 146 -13.38 6.85 2.46
CA MET A 146 -14.59 7.57 2.81
C MET A 146 -15.32 8.13 1.59
N VAL A 147 -16.61 8.28 1.72
CA VAL A 147 -17.45 9.02 0.78
C VAL A 147 -17.41 10.48 1.13
N GLU A 148 -17.16 11.34 0.15
CA GLU A 148 -17.02 12.79 0.34
C GLU A 148 -17.97 13.60 -0.55
N GLY A 149 -18.10 14.89 -0.21
CA GLY A 149 -18.75 15.90 -1.02
C GLY A 149 -20.22 15.58 -1.31
N LYS A 150 -20.64 15.75 -2.56
CA LYS A 150 -22.03 15.55 -2.99
C LYS A 150 -22.55 14.12 -2.83
N ARG A 151 -21.68 13.15 -2.60
CA ARG A 151 -22.07 11.75 -2.38
C ARG A 151 -22.54 11.48 -0.95
N MET A 152 -22.17 12.32 0.01
CA MET A 152 -22.56 12.15 1.40
C MET A 152 -24.08 12.32 1.60
N PRO A 153 -24.73 11.46 2.39
CA PRO A 153 -26.13 11.62 2.82
C PRO A 153 -26.23 12.64 3.96
N VAL A 154 -26.31 13.90 3.63
CA VAL A 154 -26.40 15.00 4.61
C VAL A 154 -27.73 15.74 4.51
N ILE A 155 -28.23 16.19 5.65
CA ILE A 155 -29.49 16.97 5.75
C ILE A 155 -29.35 18.10 6.79
N ALA A 156 -30.06 19.19 6.57
CA ALA A 156 -30.11 20.28 7.53
C ALA A 156 -30.94 19.93 8.78
N PHE A 157 -30.55 20.44 9.93
CA PHE A 157 -31.14 20.15 11.25
C PHE A 157 -32.67 20.41 11.35
N ASN A 158 -33.19 21.33 10.56
CA ASN A 158 -34.60 21.72 10.56
C ASN A 158 -35.48 20.91 9.60
N ARG A 159 -34.91 19.93 8.90
CA ARG A 159 -35.63 19.11 7.92
C ARG A 159 -36.35 17.94 8.58
N GLY A 160 -37.33 17.39 7.85
CA GLY A 160 -38.22 16.34 8.34
C GLY A 160 -37.87 14.94 7.79
N PHE A 161 -38.63 13.98 8.31
CA PHE A 161 -38.51 12.55 8.01
C PHE A 161 -38.58 12.21 6.51
N LYS A 162 -39.58 12.74 5.79
CA LYS A 162 -39.72 12.43 4.36
C LYS A 162 -38.50 12.77 3.53
N GLU A 163 -37.84 13.88 3.88
CA GLU A 163 -36.65 14.33 3.18
C GLU A 163 -35.41 13.48 3.53
N ALA A 164 -35.30 13.07 4.81
CA ALA A 164 -34.27 12.10 5.23
C ALA A 164 -34.43 10.78 4.51
N LEU A 165 -35.62 10.23 4.41
CA LEU A 165 -35.92 8.99 3.69
C LEU A 165 -35.55 9.09 2.20
N LYS A 166 -35.92 10.24 1.57
CA LYS A 166 -35.56 10.50 0.16
C LYS A 166 -34.04 10.51 -0.06
N ILE A 167 -33.28 11.15 0.86
CA ILE A 167 -31.80 11.21 0.79
C ILE A 167 -31.22 9.80 1.03
N MET A 168 -31.71 9.08 2.02
CA MET A 168 -31.25 7.72 2.37
C MET A 168 -31.41 6.76 1.18
N ASN A 169 -32.59 6.76 0.56
CA ASN A 169 -32.86 5.93 -0.62
C ASN A 169 -31.97 6.31 -1.83
N LYS A 170 -31.75 7.63 -2.04
CA LYS A 170 -30.90 8.12 -3.13
C LYS A 170 -29.41 7.77 -2.92
N LYS A 171 -28.92 7.84 -1.67
CA LYS A 171 -27.49 7.65 -1.36
C LYS A 171 -27.12 6.22 -0.99
N LYS A 172 -28.10 5.38 -0.63
CA LYS A 172 -27.96 3.93 -0.37
C LYS A 172 -26.90 3.56 0.70
N LEU A 173 -26.71 4.43 1.70
CA LEU A 173 -25.78 4.19 2.81
C LEU A 173 -26.49 3.84 4.13
N GLY A 174 -27.82 3.71 4.13
CA GLY A 174 -28.59 3.37 5.31
C GLY A 174 -28.52 4.40 6.47
N ILE A 175 -27.90 5.56 6.24
CA ILE A 175 -27.79 6.65 7.21
C ILE A 175 -28.01 8.01 6.57
N VAL A 176 -28.37 9.02 7.40
CA VAL A 176 -28.36 10.44 7.04
C VAL A 176 -27.74 11.24 8.18
N VAL A 177 -26.73 12.05 7.87
CA VAL A 177 -26.05 12.90 8.87
C VAL A 177 -26.74 14.25 8.95
N ILE A 178 -27.07 14.66 10.16
CA ILE A 178 -27.78 15.93 10.43
C ILE A 178 -26.75 17.01 10.75
N LEU A 179 -26.79 18.09 9.98
CA LEU A 179 -25.87 19.22 10.11
C LEU A 179 -26.64 20.49 10.53
N LYS A 180 -26.04 21.30 11.43
CA LYS A 180 -26.46 22.66 11.74
C LYS A 180 -25.23 23.58 11.56
N ASN A 181 -25.32 24.55 10.67
CA ASN A 181 -24.24 25.49 10.37
C ASN A 181 -22.91 24.75 10.03
N LYS A 182 -22.98 23.72 9.19
CA LYS A 182 -21.86 22.82 8.79
C LYS A 182 -21.38 21.86 9.89
N PHE A 183 -21.82 22.01 11.14
CA PHE A 183 -21.40 21.15 12.24
C PHE A 183 -22.28 19.90 12.38
N ILE A 184 -21.68 18.78 12.71
CA ILE A 184 -22.36 17.51 12.99
C ILE A 184 -23.22 17.69 14.26
N LYS A 185 -24.52 17.37 14.16
CA LYS A 185 -25.44 17.37 15.31
C LYS A 185 -25.94 15.99 15.66
N GLY A 186 -25.91 15.07 14.72
CA GLY A 186 -26.31 13.71 14.91
C GLY A 186 -26.42 12.96 13.60
N LEU A 187 -26.89 11.74 13.68
CA LEU A 187 -27.26 10.94 12.52
C LEU A 187 -28.55 10.17 12.78
N VAL A 188 -29.20 9.76 11.70
CA VAL A 188 -30.36 8.86 11.71
C VAL A 188 -30.04 7.69 10.80
N THR A 189 -30.31 6.48 11.28
CA THR A 189 -30.15 5.24 10.51
C THR A 189 -31.52 4.81 9.94
N ASP A 190 -31.50 3.90 8.97
CA ASP A 190 -32.71 3.24 8.46
C ASP A 190 -33.45 2.46 9.56
N GLY A 191 -32.71 1.88 10.50
CA GLY A 191 -33.28 1.24 11.70
C GLY A 191 -34.04 2.21 12.59
N ASP A 192 -33.52 3.43 12.78
CA ASP A 192 -34.20 4.48 13.56
C ASP A 192 -35.50 4.90 12.86
N LEU A 193 -35.41 5.15 11.55
CA LEU A 193 -36.60 5.49 10.76
C LEU A 193 -37.66 4.39 10.81
N ARG A 194 -37.26 3.13 10.75
CA ARG A 194 -38.18 2.00 10.78
C ARG A 194 -38.87 1.82 12.13
N ARG A 195 -38.16 2.04 13.23
CA ARG A 195 -38.73 1.99 14.59
C ARG A 195 -39.77 3.08 14.80
N GLU A 196 -39.52 4.26 14.27
CA GLU A 196 -40.41 5.42 14.45
C GLU A 196 -41.59 5.46 13.46
N LEU A 197 -41.61 4.63 12.42
CA LEU A 197 -42.67 4.62 11.40
C LEU A 197 -44.09 4.51 11.96
N LYS A 198 -44.26 3.79 13.08
CA LYS A 198 -45.60 3.60 13.73
C LYS A 198 -46.04 4.83 14.53
N ASN A 199 -45.09 5.65 15.00
CA ASN A 199 -45.37 6.79 15.90
C ASN A 199 -45.31 8.15 15.18
N PHE A 200 -45.21 8.14 13.85
CA PHE A 200 -44.89 9.30 13.06
C PHE A 200 -46.10 10.22 12.83
N ALA A 201 -46.11 11.39 13.47
CA ALA A 201 -46.89 12.53 13.00
C ALA A 201 -46.19 13.12 11.75
N LYS A 202 -46.98 13.48 10.73
CA LYS A 202 -46.52 13.92 9.40
C LYS A 202 -45.47 15.05 9.38
N ASN A 203 -45.25 15.73 10.53
CA ASN A 203 -44.38 16.91 10.72
C ASN A 203 -43.25 16.74 11.76
N ASP A 204 -42.94 15.53 12.20
CA ASP A 204 -41.91 15.35 13.21
C ASP A 204 -40.51 15.67 12.69
N LYS A 205 -39.76 16.46 13.47
CA LYS A 205 -38.39 16.85 13.17
C LYS A 205 -37.43 15.72 13.55
N LEU A 206 -36.41 15.50 12.74
CA LEU A 206 -35.39 14.44 12.91
C LEU A 206 -34.63 14.50 14.25
N ASN A 207 -34.55 15.68 14.86
CA ASN A 207 -33.84 15.87 16.13
C ASN A 207 -34.46 15.14 17.34
N LYS A 208 -35.71 14.67 17.23
CA LYS A 208 -36.37 13.90 18.29
C LYS A 208 -35.80 12.50 18.47
N PHE A 209 -35.36 11.84 17.37
CA PHE A 209 -34.93 10.45 17.36
C PHE A 209 -33.53 10.20 16.75
N MET A 210 -32.80 11.27 16.45
CA MET A 210 -31.42 11.14 15.97
C MET A 210 -30.48 10.64 17.07
N THR A 211 -29.50 9.88 16.72
CA THR A 211 -28.32 9.62 17.55
C THR A 211 -27.52 10.91 17.70
N LYS A 212 -27.53 11.51 18.92
CA LYS A 212 -26.91 12.81 19.18
C LYS A 212 -25.39 12.79 19.25
N SER A 213 -24.81 11.63 19.59
CA SER A 213 -23.37 11.44 19.73
C SER A 213 -22.89 10.31 18.81
N PRO A 214 -22.87 10.54 17.48
CA PRO A 214 -22.40 9.54 16.54
C PRO A 214 -20.90 9.29 16.73
N LEU A 215 -20.45 8.08 16.42
CA LEU A 215 -19.02 7.76 16.44
C LEU A 215 -18.32 8.49 15.31
N ILE A 216 -17.27 9.22 15.68
CA ILE A 216 -16.48 10.06 14.78
C ILE A 216 -15.02 9.62 14.85
N VAL A 217 -14.41 9.48 13.71
CA VAL A 217 -13.00 9.09 13.58
C VAL A 217 -12.20 10.17 12.83
N ASN A 218 -10.89 10.15 13.06
CA ASN A 218 -9.93 10.99 12.35
C ASN A 218 -9.70 10.47 10.93
N GLU A 219 -9.55 11.36 9.97
CA GLU A 219 -9.24 11.04 8.57
C GLU A 219 -7.97 10.19 8.36
N ASN A 220 -7.01 10.27 9.28
CA ASN A 220 -5.77 9.50 9.26
C ASN A 220 -5.85 8.18 10.06
N MET A 221 -7.04 7.78 10.54
CA MET A 221 -7.23 6.49 11.17
C MET A 221 -7.01 5.36 10.19
N PRO A 222 -6.26 4.28 10.55
CA PRO A 222 -6.17 3.08 9.71
C PRO A 222 -7.55 2.48 9.42
N ALA A 223 -7.78 2.08 8.18
CA ALA A 223 -9.06 1.51 7.74
C ALA A 223 -9.41 0.21 8.48
N SER A 224 -8.41 -0.63 8.76
CA SER A 224 -8.57 -1.83 9.59
C SER A 224 -9.06 -1.52 11.01
N LYS A 225 -8.57 -0.44 11.61
CA LYS A 225 -9.05 0.03 12.93
C LYS A 225 -10.49 0.54 12.85
N ALA A 226 -10.85 1.22 11.76
CA ALA A 226 -12.22 1.65 11.54
C ALA A 226 -13.17 0.45 11.45
N LEU A 227 -12.79 -0.62 10.75
CA LEU A 227 -13.57 -1.87 10.70
C LEU A 227 -13.69 -2.52 12.09
N ALA A 228 -12.61 -2.60 12.84
CA ALA A 228 -12.63 -3.16 14.21
C ALA A 228 -13.62 -2.41 15.10
N ILE A 229 -13.65 -1.06 15.05
CA ILE A 229 -14.61 -0.23 15.78
C ILE A 229 -16.04 -0.52 15.33
N MET A 230 -16.28 -0.65 14.01
CA MET A 230 -17.62 -0.96 13.49
C MET A 230 -18.13 -2.31 14.00
N ASN A 231 -17.27 -3.34 14.00
CA ASN A 231 -17.59 -4.68 14.48
C ASN A 231 -17.85 -4.68 16.00
N GLU A 232 -16.98 -4.05 16.79
CA GLU A 232 -17.12 -3.96 18.25
C GLU A 232 -18.42 -3.23 18.65
N LYS A 233 -18.70 -2.09 18.00
CA LYS A 233 -19.87 -1.28 18.31
C LYS A 233 -21.14 -1.71 17.55
N LYS A 234 -21.06 -2.75 16.71
CA LYS A 234 -22.14 -3.27 15.87
C LYS A 234 -22.82 -2.18 15.03
N ILE A 235 -22.01 -1.34 14.40
CA ILE A 235 -22.46 -0.25 13.52
C ILE A 235 -21.88 -0.43 12.11
N THR A 236 -22.58 0.09 11.11
CA THR A 236 -22.18 -0.04 9.70
C THR A 236 -21.50 1.21 9.14
N SER A 237 -21.45 2.31 9.91
CA SER A 237 -20.91 3.57 9.41
C SER A 237 -20.21 4.36 10.50
N LEU A 238 -19.14 5.06 10.10
CA LEU A 238 -18.40 6.02 10.93
C LEU A 238 -18.34 7.37 10.23
N LEU A 239 -18.48 8.44 10.99
CA LEU A 239 -18.28 9.79 10.50
C LEU A 239 -16.81 10.15 10.55
N VAL A 240 -16.30 10.77 9.50
CA VAL A 240 -14.89 11.17 9.39
C VAL A 240 -14.76 12.68 9.45
N VAL A 241 -13.82 13.14 10.24
CA VAL A 241 -13.47 14.57 10.34
C VAL A 241 -11.99 14.77 10.08
N SER A 242 -11.59 15.99 9.74
CA SER A 242 -10.18 16.32 9.57
C SER A 242 -9.42 16.18 10.88
N ASP A 243 -8.10 16.01 10.79
CA ASP A 243 -7.23 15.96 11.96
C ASP A 243 -7.38 17.21 12.84
N LYS A 244 -7.49 18.38 12.20
CA LYS A 244 -7.67 19.69 12.86
C LYS A 244 -8.99 19.78 13.62
N ASP A 245 -10.05 19.15 13.13
CA ASP A 245 -11.40 19.23 13.71
C ASP A 245 -11.69 18.11 14.71
N TYR A 246 -10.88 17.06 14.73
CA TYR A 246 -11.11 15.88 15.58
C TYR A 246 -11.14 16.21 17.08
N LYS A 247 -10.29 17.14 17.53
CA LYS A 247 -10.20 17.58 18.92
C LYS A 247 -11.16 18.72 19.28
N LYS A 248 -11.83 19.34 18.27
CA LYS A 248 -12.74 20.47 18.51
C LYS A 248 -14.12 20.01 19.03
N PRO A 249 -14.81 20.82 19.85
CA PRO A 249 -16.16 20.50 20.29
C PRO A 249 -17.15 20.47 19.13
N ASN A 250 -17.07 21.42 18.21
CA ASN A 250 -17.88 21.48 17.00
C ASN A 250 -17.11 20.89 15.81
N LYS A 251 -17.55 19.74 15.33
CA LYS A 251 -16.87 18.97 14.30
C LYS A 251 -17.53 19.18 12.93
N ILE A 252 -16.69 19.39 11.91
CA ILE A 252 -17.13 19.53 10.52
C ILE A 252 -17.01 18.17 9.84
N LEU A 253 -18.08 17.70 9.23
CA LEU A 253 -18.08 16.43 8.49
C LEU A 253 -17.19 16.53 7.25
N LYS A 254 -16.19 15.67 7.16
CA LYS A 254 -15.34 15.55 5.98
C LYS A 254 -15.76 14.38 5.09
N GLY A 255 -16.14 13.26 5.70
CA GLY A 255 -16.55 12.07 4.97
C GLY A 255 -17.30 11.07 5.83
N ILE A 256 -17.71 9.97 5.21
CA ILE A 256 -18.40 8.85 5.85
C ILE A 256 -17.77 7.56 5.36
N ILE A 257 -17.37 6.68 6.28
CA ILE A 257 -16.97 5.32 5.96
C ILE A 257 -18.17 4.41 6.17
N HIS A 258 -18.44 3.54 5.20
CA HIS A 258 -19.44 2.48 5.32
C HIS A 258 -18.76 1.11 5.25
N ILE A 259 -19.20 0.15 6.03
CA ILE A 259 -18.59 -1.18 6.16
C ILE A 259 -18.44 -1.89 4.80
N HIS A 260 -19.38 -1.74 3.88
CA HIS A 260 -19.30 -2.34 2.56
C HIS A 260 -18.09 -1.87 1.75
N PHE A 261 -17.67 -0.61 1.91
CA PHE A 261 -16.48 -0.11 1.20
C PHE A 261 -15.18 -0.69 1.74
N LEU A 262 -15.15 -1.04 3.03
CA LEU A 262 -14.02 -1.74 3.66
C LEU A 262 -13.94 -3.17 3.12
N LEU A 263 -15.06 -3.90 3.17
CA LEU A 263 -15.14 -5.28 2.69
C LEU A 263 -14.84 -5.41 1.18
N GLN A 264 -15.33 -4.49 0.35
CA GLN A 264 -15.00 -4.46 -1.09
C GLN A 264 -13.51 -4.27 -1.38
N ARG A 265 -12.77 -3.68 -0.45
CA ARG A 265 -11.32 -3.50 -0.54
C ARG A 265 -10.52 -4.64 0.08
N GLY A 266 -11.20 -5.67 0.61
CA GLY A 266 -10.55 -6.81 1.27
C GLY A 266 -9.89 -6.45 2.62
N ILE A 267 -10.49 -5.49 3.33
CA ILE A 267 -10.06 -5.09 4.68
C ILE A 267 -10.86 -5.85 5.72
#